data_f461e688c6a71f94d358d046246120c0
#
_entry.id   f461e688c6a71f94d358d046246120c0
#
_cell.length_a   1.000
_cell.length_b   1.000
_cell.length_c   1.000
_cell.angle_alpha   90.00
_cell.angle_beta   90.00
_cell.angle_gamma   90.00
#
_symmetry.space_group_name_H-M   'P 1'
#
loop_
_entity.id
_entity.type
_entity.pdbx_description
1 polymer ?
#
loop_
_entity_poly.entity_id
_entity_poly.type
_entity_poly.pdbx_seq_one_letter_code
_entity_poly.pdbx_strand_id
1 'polypeptide(L)'
;MADPLIWSSPPKKLELPENELHIWRADLNLAPEILDRLALTLDNNENARAARFHFARDRNHFTACRGILRELLGGYLGSSPASIEFSYGGYGKPAHHPGDSGPPIHFNVSHSSGHAVLAFARNCEIGIDVEPISREFAGEEIAKRYFSAREVAELIALPPEMRPEGFSLCWTRKEAYVKARGLGLQIPLDSFSVSLTPNRPELLESEDAHRWRLRSFKPAPDFAAAVVHEKIHEGVHGGGDFQLRYWDWVVPASGAADVNSI
;
A
#
# COMPACT_ATOMS: atom_id res chain seq x y z
N MET A 1 -20.14 15.19 4.67
CA MET A 1 -18.70 15.36 4.38
C MET A 1 -17.99 14.25 5.13
N ALA A 2 -17.07 13.51 4.50
CA ALA A 2 -16.25 12.55 5.24
C ALA A 2 -15.33 13.35 6.18
N ASP A 3 -15.15 12.85 7.41
CA ASP A 3 -14.21 13.45 8.35
C ASP A 3 -12.82 13.52 7.72
N PRO A 4 -12.05 14.59 7.97
CA PRO A 4 -10.70 14.70 7.42
C PRO A 4 -9.88 13.54 7.93
N LEU A 5 -9.19 12.87 7.01
CA LEU A 5 -8.28 11.78 7.33
C LEU A 5 -7.14 12.29 8.22
N ILE A 6 -7.06 11.78 9.45
CA ILE A 6 -6.03 12.18 10.41
C ILE A 6 -4.92 11.12 10.39
N TRP A 7 -3.74 11.54 9.96
CA TRP A 7 -2.52 10.75 10.11
C TRP A 7 -1.93 11.01 11.50
N SER A 8 -1.61 9.96 12.21
CA SER A 8 -1.15 10.02 13.60
C SER A 8 0.29 9.52 13.73
N SER A 9 0.97 9.98 14.76
CA SER A 9 2.26 9.38 15.13
C SER A 9 2.04 7.93 15.56
N PRO A 10 3.00 7.02 15.27
CA PRO A 10 2.88 5.62 15.61
C PRO A 10 2.84 5.40 17.12
N PRO A 11 2.16 4.34 17.60
CA PRO A 11 2.24 3.95 19.00
C PRO A 11 3.65 3.44 19.33
N LYS A 12 4.03 3.51 20.62
CA LYS A 12 5.34 3.03 21.08
C LYS A 12 5.57 1.54 20.82
N LYS A 13 4.51 0.74 20.87
CA LYS A 13 4.51 -0.69 20.56
C LYS A 13 3.53 -0.94 19.42
N LEU A 14 4.00 -1.60 18.38
CA LEU A 14 3.16 -1.99 17.25
C LEU A 14 2.41 -3.28 17.62
N GLU A 15 1.10 -3.17 17.70
CA GLU A 15 0.19 -4.31 17.83
C GLU A 15 -0.78 -4.26 16.65
N LEU A 16 -1.12 -5.41 16.08
CA LEU A 16 -2.05 -5.50 14.95
C LEU A 16 -3.22 -6.41 15.36
N PRO A 17 -4.31 -5.82 15.89
CA PRO A 17 -5.54 -6.56 16.19
C PRO A 17 -6.17 -7.15 14.92
N GLU A 18 -6.92 -8.24 15.06
CA GLU A 18 -7.54 -8.93 13.93
C GLU A 18 -8.63 -8.11 13.22
N ASN A 19 -9.20 -7.12 13.92
CA ASN A 19 -10.23 -6.23 13.38
C ASN A 19 -9.68 -4.87 12.94
N GLU A 20 -8.35 -4.68 12.93
CA GLU A 20 -7.72 -3.44 12.48
C GLU A 20 -6.96 -3.63 11.17
N LEU A 21 -7.04 -2.64 10.29
CA LEU A 21 -6.23 -2.50 9.10
C LEU A 21 -5.39 -1.24 9.27
N HIS A 22 -4.08 -1.43 9.35
CA HIS A 22 -3.12 -0.34 9.54
C HIS A 22 -2.60 0.13 8.19
N ILE A 23 -2.69 1.43 7.94
CA ILE A 23 -2.18 2.09 6.75
C ILE A 23 -1.09 3.06 7.18
N TRP A 24 0.08 2.89 6.59
CA TRP A 24 1.25 3.74 6.83
C TRP A 24 1.54 4.54 5.58
N ARG A 25 1.96 5.79 5.77
CA ARG A 25 2.61 6.56 4.71
C ARG A 25 4.03 6.93 5.12
N ALA A 26 4.90 7.06 4.14
CA ALA A 26 6.28 7.47 4.33
C ALA A 26 6.76 8.34 3.17
N ASP A 27 7.56 9.36 3.47
CA ASP A 27 8.40 10.04 2.49
C ASP A 27 9.67 9.21 2.28
N LEU A 28 10.01 8.95 1.03
CA LEU A 28 11.19 8.16 0.65
C LEU A 28 12.41 9.03 0.34
N ASN A 29 12.27 10.35 0.37
CA ASN A 29 13.38 11.30 0.21
C ASN A 29 14.09 11.48 1.56
N LEU A 30 14.81 10.47 1.97
CA LEU A 30 15.45 10.37 3.27
C LEU A 30 16.91 10.86 3.23
N ALA A 31 17.40 11.34 4.37
CA ALA A 31 18.80 11.66 4.54
C ALA A 31 19.70 10.42 4.36
N PRO A 32 20.93 10.58 3.86
CA PRO A 32 21.84 9.44 3.58
C PRO A 32 22.02 8.51 4.78
N GLU A 33 22.15 9.04 5.98
CA GLU A 33 22.38 8.28 7.22
C GLU A 33 21.19 7.34 7.52
N ILE A 34 19.97 7.79 7.18
CA ILE A 34 18.77 6.99 7.35
C ILE A 34 18.69 5.90 6.28
N LEU A 35 19.05 6.24 5.03
CA LEU A 35 19.12 5.26 3.95
C LEU A 35 20.15 4.17 4.24
N ASP A 36 21.33 4.53 4.74
CA ASP A 36 22.39 3.59 5.13
C ASP A 36 21.91 2.66 6.24
N ARG A 37 21.23 3.20 7.26
CA ARG A 37 20.63 2.41 8.34
C ARG A 37 19.58 1.44 7.83
N LEU A 38 18.68 1.89 6.94
CA LEU A 38 17.67 1.03 6.33
C LEU A 38 18.29 -0.02 5.43
N ALA A 39 19.35 0.30 4.68
CA ALA A 39 20.07 -0.63 3.81
C ALA A 39 20.65 -1.83 4.60
N LEU A 40 21.07 -1.62 5.86
CA LEU A 40 21.56 -2.69 6.74
C LEU A 40 20.49 -3.75 7.08
N THR A 41 19.23 -3.42 6.88
CA THR A 41 18.12 -4.36 7.12
C THR A 41 17.83 -5.26 5.92
N LEU A 42 18.29 -4.90 4.72
CA LEU A 42 18.01 -5.59 3.47
C LEU A 42 18.83 -6.89 3.36
N ASP A 43 18.19 -7.91 2.81
CA ASP A 43 18.91 -9.15 2.45
C ASP A 43 19.73 -9.01 1.16
N ASN A 44 20.49 -10.06 0.82
CA ASN A 44 21.35 -10.07 -0.36
C ASN A 44 20.58 -9.92 -1.67
N ASN A 45 19.38 -10.50 -1.78
CA ASN A 45 18.55 -10.42 -2.99
C ASN A 45 17.98 -9.02 -3.17
N GLU A 46 17.56 -8.38 -2.09
CA GLU A 46 17.06 -7.01 -2.09
C GLU A 46 18.16 -6.01 -2.42
N ASN A 47 19.35 -6.19 -1.84
CA ASN A 47 20.53 -5.39 -2.17
C ASN A 47 20.92 -5.56 -3.65
N ALA A 48 20.94 -6.79 -4.17
CA ALA A 48 21.17 -7.05 -5.58
C ALA A 48 20.09 -6.41 -6.49
N ARG A 49 18.82 -6.38 -6.05
CA ARG A 49 17.75 -5.70 -6.76
C ARG A 49 17.93 -4.18 -6.73
N ALA A 50 18.28 -3.61 -5.57
CA ALA A 50 18.58 -2.17 -5.44
C ALA A 50 19.71 -1.74 -6.39
N ALA A 51 20.77 -2.55 -6.50
CA ALA A 51 21.91 -2.28 -7.39
C ALA A 51 21.56 -2.27 -8.88
N ARG A 52 20.44 -2.85 -9.30
CA ARG A 52 20.00 -2.86 -10.72
C ARG A 52 19.35 -1.55 -11.17
N PHE A 53 18.93 -0.68 -10.24
CA PHE A 53 18.36 0.61 -10.61
C PHE A 53 19.42 1.52 -11.22
N HIS A 54 19.11 2.05 -12.40
CA HIS A 54 20.02 2.94 -13.14
C HIS A 54 20.21 4.28 -12.41
N PHE A 55 19.11 4.86 -11.91
CA PHE A 55 19.14 6.14 -11.22
C PHE A 55 19.29 5.97 -9.71
N ALA A 56 20.17 6.75 -9.11
CA ALA A 56 20.38 6.74 -7.66
C ALA A 56 19.10 7.02 -6.87
N ARG A 57 18.25 7.93 -7.37
CA ARG A 57 16.96 8.24 -6.76
C ARG A 57 16.08 6.99 -6.63
N ASP A 58 15.93 6.23 -7.70
CA ASP A 58 15.04 5.07 -7.73
C ASP A 58 15.58 3.94 -6.84
N ARG A 59 16.92 3.78 -6.83
CA ARG A 59 17.61 2.88 -5.88
C ARG A 59 17.35 3.29 -4.44
N ASN A 60 17.48 4.58 -4.12
CA ASN A 60 17.26 5.09 -2.78
C ASN A 60 15.80 4.92 -2.34
N HIS A 61 14.84 5.21 -3.21
CA HIS A 61 13.42 4.99 -2.94
C HIS A 61 13.10 3.51 -2.71
N PHE A 62 13.68 2.60 -3.51
CA PHE A 62 13.53 1.17 -3.28
C PHE A 62 14.10 0.74 -1.92
N THR A 63 15.33 1.17 -1.60
CA THR A 63 16.00 0.87 -0.33
C THR A 63 15.19 1.40 0.86
N ALA A 64 14.75 2.65 0.80
CA ALA A 64 13.92 3.27 1.81
C ALA A 64 12.61 2.48 2.02
N CYS A 65 11.86 2.26 0.95
CA CYS A 65 10.57 1.57 1.02
C CYS A 65 10.70 0.14 1.57
N ARG A 66 11.74 -0.59 1.15
CA ARG A 66 12.00 -1.97 1.60
C ARG A 66 12.46 -2.01 3.05
N GLY A 67 13.36 -1.12 3.46
CA GLY A 67 13.82 -1.02 4.85
C GLY A 67 12.70 -0.64 5.80
N ILE A 68 11.85 0.32 5.40
CA ILE A 68 10.66 0.70 6.18
C ILE A 68 9.70 -0.49 6.33
N LEU A 69 9.45 -1.24 5.26
CA LEU A 69 8.64 -2.47 5.35
C LEU A 69 9.20 -3.45 6.38
N ARG A 70 10.50 -3.67 6.38
CA ARG A 70 11.19 -4.56 7.33
C ARG A 70 11.11 -4.05 8.76
N GLU A 71 11.27 -2.75 8.99
CA GLU A 71 11.11 -2.14 10.32
C GLU A 71 9.70 -2.31 10.87
N LEU A 72 8.69 -2.04 10.03
CA LEU A 72 7.29 -2.17 10.44
C LEU A 72 6.92 -3.63 10.73
N LEU A 73 7.31 -4.57 9.86
CA LEU A 73 7.08 -6.00 10.10
C LEU A 73 7.83 -6.49 11.34
N GLY A 74 9.09 -6.08 11.52
CA GLY A 74 9.85 -6.39 12.72
C GLY A 74 9.18 -5.88 13.98
N GLY A 75 8.63 -4.66 13.94
CA GLY A 75 7.85 -4.08 15.03
C GLY A 75 6.59 -4.87 15.37
N TYR A 76 5.82 -5.30 14.35
CA TYR A 76 4.62 -6.13 14.55
C TYR A 76 4.92 -7.55 15.04
N LEU A 77 6.06 -8.10 14.65
CA LEU A 77 6.46 -9.47 14.96
C LEU A 77 7.34 -9.56 16.21
N GLY A 78 7.82 -8.43 16.73
CA GLY A 78 8.78 -8.38 17.83
C GLY A 78 10.14 -8.99 17.45
N SER A 79 10.55 -8.88 16.18
CA SER A 79 11.77 -9.46 15.62
C SER A 79 12.66 -8.40 14.97
N SER A 80 13.94 -8.73 14.78
CA SER A 80 14.85 -7.83 14.08
C SER A 80 14.40 -7.59 12.63
N PRO A 81 14.40 -6.35 12.12
CA PRO A 81 14.09 -6.07 10.72
C PRO A 81 14.94 -6.89 9.72
N ALA A 82 16.19 -7.13 10.04
CA ALA A 82 17.11 -7.91 9.19
C ALA A 82 16.79 -9.41 9.17
N SER A 83 16.09 -9.93 10.18
CA SER A 83 15.69 -11.35 10.25
C SER A 83 14.38 -11.66 9.52
N ILE A 84 13.71 -10.67 8.95
CA ILE A 84 12.47 -10.89 8.20
C ILE A 84 12.78 -11.64 6.90
N GLU A 85 12.14 -12.78 6.71
CA GLU A 85 12.24 -13.55 5.48
C GLU A 85 10.99 -13.35 4.61
N PHE A 86 11.20 -13.04 3.34
CA PHE A 86 10.13 -12.93 2.36
C PHE A 86 10.10 -14.12 1.43
N SER A 87 8.93 -14.68 1.24
CA SER A 87 8.63 -15.51 0.07
C SER A 87 7.98 -14.65 -1.00
N TYR A 88 8.03 -15.09 -2.23
CA TYR A 88 7.43 -14.39 -3.34
C TYR A 88 6.46 -15.32 -4.05
N GLY A 89 5.21 -14.91 -4.15
CA GLY A 89 4.23 -15.60 -4.96
C GLY A 89 4.60 -15.58 -6.44
N GLY A 90 3.90 -16.35 -7.26
CA GLY A 90 4.17 -16.47 -8.70
C GLY A 90 4.20 -15.14 -9.47
N TYR A 91 3.65 -14.08 -8.91
CA TYR A 91 3.57 -12.73 -9.49
C TYR A 91 4.40 -11.69 -8.72
N GLY A 92 5.31 -12.14 -7.86
CA GLY A 92 6.26 -11.27 -7.18
C GLY A 92 5.70 -10.46 -6.00
N LYS A 93 4.44 -10.72 -5.55
CA LYS A 93 3.92 -10.15 -4.30
C LYS A 93 4.71 -10.76 -3.15
N PRO A 94 5.41 -9.97 -2.33
CA PRO A 94 6.09 -10.49 -1.16
C PRO A 94 5.07 -10.92 -0.11
N ALA A 95 5.37 -12.03 0.57
CA ALA A 95 4.63 -12.53 1.71
C ALA A 95 5.62 -12.91 2.82
N HIS A 96 5.18 -12.82 4.06
CA HIS A 96 5.92 -13.31 5.21
C HIS A 96 5.22 -14.56 5.75
N HIS A 97 5.98 -15.61 5.99
CA HIS A 97 5.49 -16.83 6.63
C HIS A 97 5.86 -16.80 8.11
N PRO A 98 4.89 -16.81 9.01
CA PRO A 98 5.12 -16.62 10.44
C PRO A 98 5.85 -17.80 11.12
N GLY A 99 6.12 -18.90 10.42
CA GLY A 99 6.55 -20.13 11.07
C GLY A 99 5.54 -20.53 12.15
N ASP A 100 6.02 -20.82 13.37
CA ASP A 100 5.17 -21.14 14.53
C ASP A 100 4.72 -19.90 15.34
N SER A 101 4.95 -18.68 14.84
CA SER A 101 4.86 -17.42 15.61
C SER A 101 3.50 -16.73 15.56
N GLY A 102 2.41 -17.45 15.33
CA GLY A 102 1.04 -16.90 15.39
C GLY A 102 0.39 -16.64 14.03
N PRO A 103 -0.80 -15.98 13.98
CA PRO A 103 -1.53 -15.78 12.75
C PRO A 103 -0.76 -14.91 11.77
N PRO A 104 -0.84 -15.21 10.45
CA PRO A 104 -0.09 -14.51 9.42
C PRO A 104 -0.46 -13.02 9.36
N ILE A 105 0.56 -12.19 9.14
CA ILE A 105 0.37 -10.78 8.80
C ILE A 105 0.39 -10.66 7.28
N HIS A 106 -0.74 -10.25 6.72
CA HIS A 106 -0.84 -9.87 5.32
C HIS A 106 -0.44 -8.42 5.18
N PHE A 107 0.32 -8.11 4.15
CA PHE A 107 0.73 -6.74 3.85
C PHE A 107 0.80 -6.50 2.35
N ASN A 108 0.68 -5.25 1.98
CA ASN A 108 0.93 -4.79 0.62
C ASN A 108 1.57 -3.41 0.64
N VAL A 109 2.34 -3.11 -0.40
CA VAL A 109 3.15 -1.89 -0.49
C VAL A 109 3.01 -1.30 -1.88
N SER A 110 2.87 0.02 -1.96
CA SER A 110 3.02 0.78 -3.19
C SER A 110 3.83 2.03 -2.93
N HIS A 111 4.58 2.45 -3.93
CA HIS A 111 5.29 3.73 -3.89
C HIS A 111 5.35 4.37 -5.26
N SER A 112 5.21 5.69 -5.28
CA SER A 112 5.30 6.51 -6.49
C SER A 112 5.80 7.91 -6.13
N SER A 113 6.65 8.48 -6.98
CA SER A 113 7.12 9.88 -6.85
C SER A 113 7.62 10.27 -5.45
N GLY A 114 8.37 9.36 -4.80
CA GLY A 114 8.97 9.61 -3.49
C GLY A 114 8.05 9.39 -2.29
N HIS A 115 6.81 8.95 -2.51
CA HIS A 115 5.88 8.60 -1.44
C HIS A 115 5.61 7.10 -1.44
N ALA A 116 5.53 6.51 -0.26
CA ALA A 116 5.10 5.13 -0.08
C ALA A 116 3.86 5.04 0.79
N VAL A 117 3.03 4.04 0.50
CA VAL A 117 1.95 3.58 1.37
C VAL A 117 2.10 2.09 1.60
N LEU A 118 1.89 1.68 2.85
CA LEU A 118 1.98 0.28 3.26
C LEU A 118 0.72 -0.06 4.05
N ALA A 119 0.14 -1.22 3.77
CA ALA A 119 -1.03 -1.71 4.48
C ALA A 119 -0.72 -3.04 5.17
N PHE A 120 -1.25 -3.23 6.38
CA PHE A 120 -1.08 -4.43 7.19
C PHE A 120 -2.42 -4.86 7.79
N ALA A 121 -2.73 -6.14 7.72
CA ALA A 121 -3.87 -6.76 8.39
C ALA A 121 -3.55 -8.20 8.77
N ARG A 122 -4.32 -8.77 9.72
CA ARG A 122 -4.27 -10.21 10.02
C ARG A 122 -5.36 -10.94 9.26
N ASN A 123 -5.03 -12.16 8.80
CA ASN A 123 -5.99 -13.10 8.20
C ASN A 123 -6.86 -12.50 7.07
N CYS A 124 -6.32 -11.54 6.31
CA CYS A 124 -7.08 -10.80 5.32
C CYS A 124 -6.21 -10.44 4.11
N GLU A 125 -6.62 -10.86 2.92
CA GLU A 125 -5.96 -10.41 1.69
C GLU A 125 -6.17 -8.91 1.49
N ILE A 126 -5.08 -8.22 1.19
CA ILE A 126 -5.05 -6.76 1.00
C ILE A 126 -4.22 -6.35 -0.20
N GLY A 127 -4.60 -5.24 -0.80
CA GLY A 127 -3.83 -4.54 -1.83
C GLY A 127 -3.92 -3.05 -1.63
N ILE A 128 -2.84 -2.33 -1.87
CA ILE A 128 -2.77 -0.88 -1.74
C ILE A 128 -2.04 -0.28 -2.93
N ASP A 129 -2.49 0.89 -3.36
CA ASP A 129 -1.82 1.62 -4.43
C ASP A 129 -1.80 3.11 -4.18
N VAL A 130 -0.78 3.81 -4.72
CA VAL A 130 -0.60 5.27 -4.62
C VAL A 130 -0.01 5.83 -5.89
N GLU A 131 -0.60 6.93 -6.39
CA GLU A 131 -0.12 7.63 -7.57
C GLU A 131 -0.25 9.15 -7.42
N PRO A 132 0.67 9.93 -8.01
CA PRO A 132 0.52 11.38 -8.05
C PRO A 132 -0.65 11.77 -8.96
N ILE A 133 -1.31 12.87 -8.63
CA ILE A 133 -2.30 13.53 -9.48
C ILE A 133 -1.54 14.49 -10.38
N SER A 134 -1.20 14.04 -11.58
CA SER A 134 -0.44 14.86 -12.55
C SER A 134 -1.32 15.86 -13.23
N ARG A 135 -0.95 17.15 -13.16
CA ARG A 135 -1.62 18.22 -13.92
C ARG A 135 -1.28 18.19 -15.41
N GLU A 136 -0.14 17.62 -15.77
CA GLU A 136 0.24 17.35 -17.16
C GLU A 136 -0.36 16.02 -17.59
N PHE A 137 -1.67 16.02 -17.75
CA PHE A 137 -2.44 14.79 -17.94
C PHE A 137 -2.41 14.32 -19.39
N ALA A 138 -1.68 13.24 -19.64
CA ALA A 138 -1.72 12.45 -20.89
C ALA A 138 -2.48 11.13 -20.72
N GLY A 139 -3.36 11.04 -19.72
CA GLY A 139 -3.97 9.77 -19.30
C GLY A 139 -5.11 9.27 -20.15
N GLU A 140 -5.67 10.06 -21.10
CA GLU A 140 -6.81 9.61 -21.92
C GLU A 140 -6.44 8.40 -22.80
N GLU A 141 -5.24 8.38 -23.40
CA GLU A 141 -4.80 7.24 -24.21
C GLU A 141 -4.49 6.00 -23.34
N ILE A 142 -3.97 6.24 -22.13
CA ILE A 142 -3.75 5.15 -21.16
C ILE A 142 -5.10 4.61 -20.67
N ALA A 143 -6.06 5.50 -20.37
CA ALA A 143 -7.39 5.11 -19.98
C ALA A 143 -8.09 4.26 -21.05
N LYS A 144 -8.06 4.67 -22.32
CA LYS A 144 -8.63 3.89 -23.45
C LYS A 144 -8.05 2.49 -23.57
N ARG A 145 -6.80 2.29 -23.13
CA ARG A 145 -6.10 1.00 -23.22
C ARG A 145 -6.36 0.08 -22.05
N TYR A 146 -6.58 0.64 -20.84
CA TYR A 146 -6.58 -0.14 -19.62
C TYR A 146 -7.86 -0.03 -18.79
N PHE A 147 -8.71 0.97 -19.06
CA PHE A 147 -9.96 1.16 -18.33
C PHE A 147 -11.11 0.49 -19.07
N SER A 148 -12.14 0.10 -18.34
CA SER A 148 -13.38 -0.38 -18.96
C SER A 148 -14.04 0.73 -19.79
N ALA A 149 -14.88 0.36 -20.74
CA ALA A 149 -15.61 1.32 -21.58
C ALA A 149 -16.45 2.31 -20.73
N ARG A 150 -17.00 1.83 -19.60
CA ARG A 150 -17.74 2.63 -18.64
C ARG A 150 -16.84 3.69 -17.99
N GLU A 151 -15.71 3.29 -17.48
CA GLU A 151 -14.75 4.20 -16.79
C GLU A 151 -14.19 5.25 -17.76
N VAL A 152 -13.89 4.87 -19.00
CA VAL A 152 -13.49 5.81 -20.06
C VAL A 152 -14.58 6.86 -20.30
N ALA A 153 -15.84 6.42 -20.43
CA ALA A 153 -16.96 7.34 -20.64
C ALA A 153 -17.16 8.29 -19.43
N GLU A 154 -17.09 7.77 -18.20
CA GLU A 154 -17.18 8.57 -16.99
C GLU A 154 -16.02 9.58 -16.90
N LEU A 155 -14.77 9.16 -17.21
CA LEU A 155 -13.60 10.03 -17.19
C LEU A 155 -13.71 11.19 -18.19
N ILE A 156 -14.13 10.89 -19.41
CA ILE A 156 -14.29 11.90 -20.48
C ILE A 156 -15.42 12.88 -20.13
N ALA A 157 -16.46 12.43 -19.44
CA ALA A 157 -17.58 13.26 -19.01
C ALA A 157 -17.20 14.23 -17.86
N LEU A 158 -16.07 13.99 -17.16
CA LEU A 158 -15.60 14.94 -16.15
C LEU A 158 -15.12 16.26 -16.79
N PRO A 159 -15.29 17.40 -16.08
CA PRO A 159 -14.62 18.63 -16.47
C PRO A 159 -13.11 18.41 -16.67
N PRO A 160 -12.47 19.04 -17.67
CA PRO A 160 -11.07 18.79 -18.00
C PRO A 160 -10.11 18.90 -16.80
N GLU A 161 -10.37 19.86 -15.90
CA GLU A 161 -9.58 20.10 -14.69
C GLU A 161 -9.72 19.00 -13.63
N MET A 162 -10.78 18.19 -13.70
CA MET A 162 -11.02 17.06 -12.79
C MET A 162 -10.53 15.72 -13.35
N ARG A 163 -10.23 15.63 -14.64
CA ARG A 163 -9.79 14.38 -15.28
C ARG A 163 -8.50 13.82 -14.69
N PRO A 164 -7.47 14.62 -14.36
CA PRO A 164 -6.26 14.12 -13.71
C PRO A 164 -6.55 13.37 -12.40
N GLU A 165 -7.39 13.94 -11.54
CA GLU A 165 -7.79 13.28 -10.30
C GLU A 165 -8.65 12.04 -10.57
N GLY A 166 -9.64 12.15 -11.47
CA GLY A 166 -10.49 11.02 -11.88
C GLY A 166 -9.68 9.83 -12.40
N PHE A 167 -8.67 10.09 -13.22
CA PHE A 167 -7.75 9.07 -13.71
C PHE A 167 -6.96 8.40 -12.58
N SER A 168 -6.32 9.19 -11.71
CA SER A 168 -5.50 8.65 -10.61
C SER A 168 -6.36 7.87 -9.61
N LEU A 169 -7.61 8.30 -9.35
CA LEU A 169 -8.56 7.55 -8.54
C LEU A 169 -8.93 6.20 -9.19
N CYS A 170 -9.24 6.19 -10.49
CA CYS A 170 -9.55 4.96 -11.20
C CYS A 170 -8.35 4.00 -11.18
N TRP A 171 -7.17 4.50 -11.54
CA TRP A 171 -5.93 3.72 -11.61
C TRP A 171 -5.60 3.08 -10.27
N THR A 172 -5.51 3.88 -9.20
CA THR A 172 -5.15 3.37 -7.87
C THR A 172 -6.15 2.35 -7.33
N ARG A 173 -7.45 2.54 -7.62
CA ARG A 173 -8.51 1.59 -7.24
C ARG A 173 -8.37 0.26 -7.95
N LYS A 174 -8.09 0.29 -9.26
CA LYS A 174 -7.87 -0.91 -10.06
C LYS A 174 -6.62 -1.66 -9.63
N GLU A 175 -5.50 -0.96 -9.48
CA GLU A 175 -4.24 -1.54 -9.04
C GLU A 175 -4.34 -2.13 -7.63
N ALA A 176 -4.99 -1.42 -6.70
CA ALA A 176 -5.21 -1.95 -5.36
C ALA A 176 -6.04 -3.25 -5.37
N TYR A 177 -7.07 -3.33 -6.21
CA TYR A 177 -7.86 -4.56 -6.36
C TYR A 177 -7.04 -5.72 -6.95
N VAL A 178 -6.29 -5.48 -8.01
CA VAL A 178 -5.42 -6.50 -8.63
C VAL A 178 -4.36 -6.99 -7.63
N LYS A 179 -3.77 -6.08 -6.84
CA LYS A 179 -2.81 -6.42 -5.78
C LYS A 179 -3.45 -7.22 -4.64
N ALA A 180 -4.69 -6.89 -4.26
CA ALA A 180 -5.43 -7.65 -3.26
C ALA A 180 -5.67 -9.09 -3.73
N ARG A 181 -6.08 -9.27 -4.99
CA ARG A 181 -6.27 -10.61 -5.59
C ARG A 181 -4.98 -11.41 -5.77
N GLY A 182 -3.82 -10.76 -5.76
CA GLY A 182 -2.52 -11.42 -5.87
C GLY A 182 -2.25 -12.09 -7.23
N LEU A 183 -3.08 -11.84 -8.24
CA LEU A 183 -3.00 -12.45 -9.58
C LEU A 183 -2.19 -11.61 -10.58
N GLY A 184 -1.76 -10.41 -10.17
CA GLY A 184 -0.97 -9.53 -11.02
C GLY A 184 -1.65 -9.22 -12.35
N LEU A 185 -0.87 -9.13 -13.42
CA LEU A 185 -1.34 -8.80 -14.77
C LEU A 185 -2.23 -9.86 -15.43
N GLN A 186 -2.58 -10.97 -14.77
CA GLN A 186 -3.55 -11.93 -15.30
C GLN A 186 -4.98 -11.42 -15.23
N ILE A 187 -5.25 -10.39 -14.46
CA ILE A 187 -6.54 -9.71 -14.45
C ILE A 187 -6.44 -8.54 -15.43
N PRO A 188 -7.05 -8.59 -16.60
CA PRO A 188 -7.08 -7.43 -17.47
C PRO A 188 -7.79 -6.28 -16.76
N LEU A 189 -7.15 -5.11 -16.74
CA LEU A 189 -7.72 -3.96 -16.03
C LEU A 189 -9.06 -3.50 -16.59
N ASP A 190 -9.33 -3.73 -17.88
CA ASP A 190 -10.59 -3.41 -18.55
C ASP A 190 -11.70 -4.42 -18.31
N SER A 191 -11.41 -5.58 -17.68
CA SER A 191 -12.39 -6.64 -17.41
C SER A 191 -13.30 -6.40 -16.22
N PHE A 192 -13.06 -5.36 -15.43
CA PHE A 192 -13.88 -4.97 -14.29
C PHE A 192 -13.94 -3.44 -14.16
N SER A 193 -14.88 -2.92 -13.42
CA SER A 193 -15.09 -1.48 -13.27
C SER A 193 -15.05 -1.03 -11.81
N VAL A 194 -14.47 0.14 -11.57
CA VAL A 194 -14.50 0.85 -10.31
C VAL A 194 -15.19 2.21 -10.49
N SER A 195 -15.71 2.79 -9.42
CA SER A 195 -16.26 4.15 -9.48
C SER A 195 -15.14 5.18 -9.65
N LEU A 196 -15.42 6.30 -10.30
CA LEU A 196 -14.53 7.47 -10.37
C LEU A 196 -14.91 8.54 -9.34
N THR A 197 -16.01 8.36 -8.61
CA THR A 197 -16.51 9.31 -7.63
C THR A 197 -15.58 9.37 -6.42
N PRO A 198 -15.00 10.53 -6.04
CA PRO A 198 -14.04 10.62 -4.95
C PRO A 198 -14.55 10.10 -3.60
N ASN A 199 -15.78 10.46 -3.24
CA ASN A 199 -16.37 10.19 -1.93
C ASN A 199 -17.11 8.85 -1.83
N ARG A 200 -17.16 8.07 -2.90
CA ARG A 200 -17.86 6.78 -2.94
C ARG A 200 -17.05 5.75 -3.71
N PRO A 201 -15.94 5.27 -3.13
CA PRO A 201 -15.13 4.25 -3.76
C PRO A 201 -15.86 2.91 -3.76
N GLU A 202 -16.14 2.38 -4.94
CA GLU A 202 -16.87 1.12 -5.13
C GLU A 202 -16.19 0.29 -6.23
N LEU A 203 -16.16 -1.02 -6.03
CA LEU A 203 -15.92 -2.01 -7.08
C LEU A 203 -17.29 -2.35 -7.67
N LEU A 204 -17.51 -1.96 -8.93
CA LEU A 204 -18.85 -1.95 -9.55
C LEU A 204 -19.16 -3.26 -10.29
N GLU A 205 -18.26 -3.67 -11.18
CA GLU A 205 -18.45 -4.80 -12.08
C GLU A 205 -17.29 -5.76 -11.95
N SER A 206 -17.42 -6.73 -11.03
CA SER A 206 -16.50 -7.84 -10.83
C SER A 206 -17.28 -9.03 -10.28
N GLU A 207 -16.92 -10.24 -10.70
CA GLU A 207 -17.56 -11.48 -10.28
C GLU A 207 -17.53 -11.67 -8.75
N ASP A 208 -16.48 -11.20 -8.11
CA ASP A 208 -16.27 -11.33 -6.68
C ASP A 208 -16.32 -10.01 -5.89
N ALA A 209 -16.93 -8.95 -6.47
CA ALA A 209 -17.06 -7.63 -5.82
C ALA A 209 -17.66 -7.71 -4.40
N HIS A 210 -18.53 -8.72 -4.17
CA HIS A 210 -19.14 -8.94 -2.87
C HIS A 210 -18.12 -9.33 -1.78
N ARG A 211 -16.96 -9.86 -2.13
CA ARG A 211 -15.88 -10.26 -1.20
C ARG A 211 -15.04 -9.08 -0.73
N TRP A 212 -15.01 -7.97 -1.49
CA TRP A 212 -14.03 -6.91 -1.32
C TRP A 212 -14.64 -5.62 -0.77
N ARG A 213 -13.84 -4.90 -0.01
CA ARG A 213 -14.07 -3.51 0.36
C ARG A 213 -12.99 -2.65 -0.26
N LEU A 214 -13.40 -1.54 -0.84
CA LEU A 214 -12.51 -0.54 -1.43
C LEU A 214 -12.64 0.77 -0.65
N ARG A 215 -11.50 1.35 -0.31
CA ARG A 215 -11.40 2.66 0.33
C ARG A 215 -10.40 3.50 -0.45
N SER A 216 -10.69 4.80 -0.60
CA SER A 216 -9.74 5.75 -1.19
C SER A 216 -9.39 6.81 -0.17
N PHE A 217 -8.16 7.32 -0.27
CA PHE A 217 -7.64 8.35 0.59
C PHE A 217 -6.55 9.15 -0.12
N LYS A 218 -6.17 10.30 0.45
CA LYS A 218 -5.05 11.12 -0.03
C LYS A 218 -3.93 11.04 1.00
N PRO A 219 -2.81 10.37 0.70
CA PRO A 219 -1.66 10.34 1.61
C PRO A 219 -0.92 11.69 1.65
N ALA A 220 -1.02 12.48 0.58
CA ALA A 220 -0.53 13.84 0.45
C ALA A 220 -1.48 14.64 -0.47
N PRO A 221 -1.41 16.00 -0.50
CA PRO A 221 -2.36 16.84 -1.24
C PRO A 221 -2.52 16.47 -2.72
N ASP A 222 -1.43 16.20 -3.41
CA ASP A 222 -1.41 15.92 -4.85
C ASP A 222 -1.26 14.41 -5.15
N PHE A 223 -1.75 13.55 -4.26
CA PHE A 223 -1.72 12.10 -4.44
C PHE A 223 -3.11 11.48 -4.26
N ALA A 224 -3.39 10.45 -5.04
CA ALA A 224 -4.49 9.53 -4.84
C ALA A 224 -3.96 8.18 -4.36
N ALA A 225 -4.67 7.55 -3.44
CA ALA A 225 -4.37 6.20 -2.98
C ALA A 225 -5.67 5.42 -2.77
N ALA A 226 -5.56 4.10 -2.91
CA ALA A 226 -6.65 3.19 -2.61
C ALA A 226 -6.13 1.95 -1.88
N VAL A 227 -6.95 1.43 -0.99
CA VAL A 227 -6.76 0.12 -0.36
C VAL A 227 -7.98 -0.74 -0.62
N VAL A 228 -7.73 -1.99 -0.98
CA VAL A 228 -8.75 -3.04 -1.12
C VAL A 228 -8.42 -4.16 -0.14
N HIS A 229 -9.42 -4.63 0.56
CA HIS A 229 -9.29 -5.75 1.49
C HIS A 229 -10.50 -6.66 1.43
N GLU A 230 -10.32 -7.92 1.80
CA GLU A 230 -11.45 -8.82 1.98
C GLU A 230 -12.38 -8.33 3.08
N LYS A 231 -13.68 -8.57 2.90
CA LYS A 231 -14.66 -8.34 3.97
C LYS A 231 -14.48 -9.38 5.06
N ILE A 232 -14.62 -8.97 6.30
CA ILE A 232 -14.67 -9.90 7.43
C ILE A 232 -15.96 -10.71 7.31
N HIS A 233 -15.84 -12.04 7.25
CA HIS A 233 -17.01 -12.91 7.20
C HIS A 233 -17.82 -12.81 8.50
N GLU A 234 -19.15 -12.80 8.38
CA GLU A 234 -20.07 -12.92 9.52
C GLU A 234 -19.77 -14.23 10.24
N GLY A 235 -19.36 -14.17 11.50
CA GLY A 235 -18.97 -15.32 12.30
C GLY A 235 -17.59 -15.24 12.94
N VAL A 236 -16.70 -14.37 12.42
CA VAL A 236 -15.45 -14.01 13.06
C VAL A 236 -15.63 -12.61 13.64
N HIS A 237 -15.57 -12.48 14.95
CA HIS A 237 -15.67 -11.21 15.71
C HIS A 237 -16.91 -10.32 15.47
N GLY A 238 -18.10 -10.90 15.27
CA GLY A 238 -19.36 -10.13 15.29
C GLY A 238 -19.71 -9.36 14.01
N GLY A 239 -19.12 -9.71 12.88
CA GLY A 239 -19.50 -9.18 11.55
C GLY A 239 -19.40 -7.64 11.45
N GLY A 240 -18.23 -7.11 11.19
CA GLY A 240 -17.97 -5.67 11.02
C GLY A 240 -16.98 -5.40 9.91
N ASP A 241 -16.80 -4.12 9.59
CA ASP A 241 -15.73 -3.66 8.72
C ASP A 241 -14.45 -3.44 9.56
N PHE A 242 -13.27 -3.51 8.93
CA PHE A 242 -12.02 -3.19 9.62
C PHE A 242 -12.03 -1.75 10.16
N GLN A 243 -11.49 -1.57 11.36
CA GLN A 243 -11.12 -0.25 11.86
C GLN A 243 -9.82 0.17 11.18
N LEU A 244 -9.87 1.22 10.35
CA LEU A 244 -8.70 1.73 9.66
C LEU A 244 -7.91 2.64 10.59
N ARG A 245 -6.61 2.38 10.69
CA ARG A 245 -5.65 3.23 11.41
C ARG A 245 -4.66 3.80 10.43
N TYR A 246 -4.40 5.09 10.53
CA TYR A 246 -3.52 5.83 9.62
C TYR A 246 -2.33 6.38 10.39
N TRP A 247 -1.12 5.96 10.01
CA TRP A 247 0.11 6.27 10.70
C TRP A 247 1.13 6.95 9.79
N ASP A 248 1.83 7.95 10.32
CA ASP A 248 3.06 8.46 9.71
C ASP A 248 4.23 7.56 10.11
N TRP A 249 4.96 7.02 9.13
CA TRP A 249 6.27 6.48 9.44
C TRP A 249 7.21 7.66 9.67
N VAL A 250 7.79 7.71 10.85
CA VAL A 250 8.79 8.71 11.24
C VAL A 250 10.10 8.01 11.53
N VAL A 251 11.21 8.68 11.22
CA VAL A 251 12.53 8.15 11.58
C VAL A 251 12.56 7.93 13.09
N PRO A 252 12.80 6.70 13.58
CA PRO A 252 12.95 6.48 15.01
C PRO A 252 14.02 7.40 15.58
N ALA A 253 13.71 8.09 16.70
CA ALA A 253 14.69 8.93 17.37
C ALA A 253 15.93 8.07 17.67
N SER A 254 17.10 8.52 17.22
CA SER A 254 18.36 7.88 17.53
C SER A 254 18.62 8.00 19.04
N GLY A 255 18.40 6.92 19.80
CA GLY A 255 18.70 6.93 21.22
C GLY A 255 17.73 6.10 22.04
N ALA A 256 17.92 4.79 22.04
CA ALA A 256 17.85 3.90 23.21
C ALA A 256 18.20 2.49 22.70
N ALA A 257 19.48 2.27 22.40
CA ALA A 257 19.99 0.93 22.66
C ALA A 257 19.82 0.75 24.16
N ASP A 258 18.86 -0.05 24.56
CA ASP A 258 18.82 -0.58 25.92
C ASP A 258 20.11 -1.39 26.17
N VAL A 259 21.13 -0.67 26.63
CA VAL A 259 22.30 -1.26 27.27
C VAL A 259 21.87 -1.57 28.71
N ASN A 260 21.07 -2.62 28.87
CA ASN A 260 20.88 -3.27 30.16
C ASN A 260 20.28 -4.67 29.91
N SER A 261 21.17 -5.60 29.63
CA SER A 261 20.98 -7.01 29.96
C SER A 261 22.37 -7.61 30.09
N ILE A 262 22.95 -7.45 31.26
CA ILE A 262 23.94 -8.39 31.80
C ILE A 262 23.20 -9.34 32.70
#